data_11b8ddbe24fd7876c02ee3e67a7bfc62
#
_entry.id   11b8ddbe24fd7876c02ee3e67a7bfc62
#
_cell.length_a   1.000
_cell.length_b   1.000
_cell.length_c   1.000
_cell.angle_alpha   90.00
_cell.angle_beta   90.00
_cell.angle_gamma   90.00
#
_symmetry.space_group_name_H-M   'P 1'
#
loop_
_entity.id
_entity.type
_entity.pdbx_description
1 polymer ?
#
loop_
_entity_poly.entity_id
_entity_poly.type
_entity_poly.pdbx_seq_one_letter_code
_entity_poly.pdbx_strand_id
1 'polypeptide(L)'
;VQLGHGVETVFCIAGLSGRDRCMPVYLLEMLKEYTRAWECGWKLDELYDLRNLLERWKFCFIPLLNPDGYEIYEKDFFAIRNPVYRQMLRMQEIPCKEFNGNGRGIILKNNFPTQYYKRRQIHSQPASENETKALVKVFQENPGRGLLSFGYSERRILYFRQPQSFVANQKSYR
;
A
#
# COMPACT_ATOMS: atom_id res chain seq x y z
N VAL A 1 10.01 1.73 -6.26
CA VAL A 1 10.64 2.84 -6.97
C VAL A 1 10.77 4.00 -6.00
N GLN A 2 11.91 4.69 -6.03
CA GLN A 2 12.15 5.89 -5.22
C GLN A 2 12.29 7.12 -6.11
N LEU A 3 11.71 8.22 -5.69
CA LEU A 3 11.77 9.52 -6.36
C LEU A 3 12.07 10.60 -5.32
N GLY A 4 12.98 11.51 -5.66
CA GLY A 4 13.48 12.56 -4.77
C GLY A 4 14.75 12.19 -4.02
N HIS A 5 15.43 13.21 -3.49
CA HIS A 5 16.74 13.10 -2.84
C HIS A 5 16.71 13.47 -1.35
N GLY A 6 15.52 13.82 -0.83
CA GLY A 6 15.36 14.24 0.56
C GLY A 6 15.73 13.14 1.56
N VAL A 7 16.03 13.58 2.76
CA VAL A 7 16.35 12.68 3.90
C VAL A 7 15.07 12.01 4.43
N GLU A 8 13.96 12.73 4.42
CA GLU A 8 12.68 12.29 4.94
C GLU A 8 11.93 11.46 3.89
N THR A 9 11.48 10.26 4.25
CA THR A 9 10.80 9.34 3.32
C THR A 9 9.30 9.32 3.56
N VAL A 10 8.52 9.45 2.48
CA VAL A 10 7.09 9.17 2.45
C VAL A 10 6.85 7.92 1.62
N PHE A 11 6.17 6.95 2.20
CA PHE A 11 5.78 5.74 1.50
C PHE A 11 4.42 5.91 0.85
N CYS A 12 4.32 5.52 -0.42
CA CYS A 12 3.08 5.49 -1.20
C CYS A 12 2.84 4.04 -1.62
N ILE A 13 1.86 3.39 -1.03
CA ILE A 13 1.55 1.98 -1.30
C ILE A 13 0.15 1.83 -1.89
N ALA A 14 0.00 0.89 -2.82
CA ALA A 14 -1.28 0.49 -3.38
C ALA A 14 -1.34 -1.04 -3.59
N GLY A 15 -2.52 -1.53 -3.99
CA GLY A 15 -2.71 -2.94 -4.30
C GLY A 15 -2.51 -3.87 -3.11
N LEU A 16 -2.91 -3.45 -1.92
CA LEU A 16 -2.87 -4.27 -0.70
C LEU A 16 -3.93 -5.38 -0.73
N SER A 17 -5.05 -5.10 -1.36
CA SER A 17 -6.15 -6.04 -1.58
C SER A 17 -6.20 -6.47 -3.04
N GLY A 18 -6.54 -7.75 -3.31
CA GLY A 18 -6.76 -8.24 -4.66
C GLY A 18 -7.88 -7.51 -5.42
N ARG A 19 -8.84 -6.90 -4.70
CA ARG A 19 -9.92 -6.08 -5.28
C ARG A 19 -9.44 -4.71 -5.79
N ASP A 20 -8.22 -4.34 -5.45
CA ASP A 20 -7.71 -2.99 -5.63
C ASP A 20 -7.01 -2.83 -6.98
N ARG A 21 -7.77 -2.83 -8.06
CA ARG A 21 -7.24 -2.76 -9.43
C ARG A 21 -6.83 -1.37 -9.88
N CYS A 22 -7.62 -0.37 -9.48
CA CYS A 22 -7.43 0.98 -9.99
C CYS A 22 -6.26 1.70 -9.31
N MET A 23 -6.09 1.50 -8.01
CA MET A 23 -5.10 2.27 -7.25
C MET A 23 -3.64 1.98 -7.64
N PRO A 24 -3.24 0.75 -8.01
CA PRO A 24 -1.94 0.51 -8.61
C PRO A 24 -1.67 1.36 -9.86
N VAL A 25 -2.66 1.48 -10.73
CA VAL A 25 -2.57 2.28 -11.95
C VAL A 25 -2.48 3.77 -11.62
N TYR A 26 -3.34 4.26 -10.72
CA TYR A 26 -3.27 5.66 -10.26
C TYR A 26 -1.92 6.00 -9.64
N LEU A 27 -1.37 5.10 -8.83
CA LEU A 27 -0.07 5.33 -8.20
C LEU A 27 1.06 5.37 -9.24
N LEU A 28 0.98 4.56 -10.30
CA LEU A 28 1.92 4.61 -11.43
C LEU A 28 1.78 5.89 -12.25
N GLU A 29 0.56 6.35 -12.51
CA GLU A 29 0.35 7.63 -13.19
C GLU A 29 0.85 8.80 -12.33
N MET A 30 0.60 8.79 -11.03
CA MET A 30 1.15 9.78 -10.11
C MET A 30 2.69 9.80 -10.15
N LEU A 31 3.33 8.64 -10.17
CA LEU A 31 4.78 8.53 -10.30
C LEU A 31 5.27 9.14 -11.62
N LYS A 32 4.60 8.87 -12.74
CA LYS A 32 4.94 9.46 -14.05
C LYS A 32 4.81 10.97 -14.04
N GLU A 33 3.70 11.50 -13.53
CA GLU A 33 3.47 12.94 -13.47
C GLU A 33 4.49 13.64 -12.56
N TYR A 34 4.87 13.03 -11.44
CA TYR A 34 5.91 13.57 -10.56
C TYR A 34 7.29 13.55 -11.24
N THR A 35 7.59 12.50 -11.99
CA THR A 35 8.85 12.43 -12.76
C THR A 35 8.89 13.49 -13.85
N ARG A 36 7.81 13.67 -14.61
CA ARG A 36 7.71 14.73 -15.62
C ARG A 36 7.84 16.12 -15.00
N ALA A 37 7.15 16.36 -13.90
CA ALA A 37 7.21 17.64 -13.23
C ALA A 37 8.63 17.95 -12.71
N TRP A 38 9.35 16.94 -12.26
CA TRP A 38 10.76 17.06 -11.89
C TRP A 38 11.62 17.44 -13.09
N GLU A 39 11.49 16.73 -14.20
CA GLU A 39 12.28 16.96 -15.41
C GLU A 39 11.98 18.33 -16.06
N CYS A 40 10.70 18.67 -16.18
CA CYS A 40 10.24 19.89 -16.84
C CYS A 40 10.22 21.12 -15.93
N GLY A 41 10.41 20.96 -14.63
CA GLY A 41 10.31 22.04 -13.64
C GLY A 41 8.89 22.59 -13.50
N TRP A 42 7.87 21.76 -13.70
CA TRP A 42 6.47 22.18 -13.58
C TRP A 42 6.09 22.42 -12.13
N LYS A 43 5.26 23.44 -11.94
CA LYS A 43 4.59 23.70 -10.65
C LYS A 43 3.20 23.07 -10.68
N LEU A 44 2.87 22.34 -9.63
CA LEU A 44 1.50 21.91 -9.37
C LEU A 44 0.73 23.11 -8.80
N ASP A 45 -0.33 23.55 -9.51
CA ASP A 45 -1.20 24.62 -9.06
C ASP A 45 -0.50 25.95 -8.70
N GLU A 46 0.51 26.39 -9.42
CA GLU A 46 1.28 27.62 -9.16
C GLU A 46 1.90 27.71 -7.76
N LEU A 47 1.35 26.99 -6.78
CA LEU A 47 1.70 27.02 -5.36
C LEU A 47 2.73 25.99 -4.96
N TYR A 48 2.77 24.83 -5.63
CA TYR A 48 3.63 23.72 -5.24
C TYR A 48 4.73 23.49 -6.27
N ASP A 49 5.93 23.89 -5.92
CA ASP A 49 7.13 23.53 -6.67
C ASP A 49 7.53 22.08 -6.32
N LEU A 50 7.25 21.18 -7.26
CA LEU A 50 7.51 19.76 -7.08
C LEU A 50 9.00 19.46 -6.96
N ARG A 51 9.86 20.26 -7.60
CA ARG A 51 11.31 20.13 -7.52
C ARG A 51 11.79 20.40 -6.09
N ASN A 52 11.35 21.49 -5.48
CA ASN A 52 11.61 21.78 -4.07
C ASN A 52 11.08 20.72 -3.12
N LEU A 53 9.92 20.14 -3.43
CA LEU A 53 9.36 19.04 -2.64
C LEU A 53 10.25 17.81 -2.71
N LEU A 54 10.69 17.43 -3.90
CA LEU A 54 11.49 16.22 -4.13
C LEU A 54 12.97 16.38 -3.69
N GLU A 55 13.45 17.60 -3.52
CA GLU A 55 14.74 17.88 -2.87
C GLU A 55 14.68 17.67 -1.36
N ARG A 56 13.55 17.95 -0.73
CA ARG A 56 13.35 17.81 0.73
C ARG A 56 12.85 16.42 1.13
N TRP A 57 12.02 15.81 0.28
CA TRP A 57 11.36 14.55 0.54
C TRP A 57 11.77 13.49 -0.48
N LYS A 58 11.83 12.28 -0.01
CA LYS A 58 11.97 11.09 -0.84
C LYS A 58 10.65 10.32 -0.81
N PHE A 59 10.09 10.06 -1.97
CA PHE A 59 8.89 9.24 -2.12
C PHE A 59 9.26 7.82 -2.50
N CYS A 60 8.79 6.85 -1.73
CA CYS A 60 8.96 5.44 -2.02
C CYS A 60 7.63 4.86 -2.51
N PHE A 61 7.54 4.57 -3.80
CA PHE A 61 6.35 4.04 -4.44
C PHE A 61 6.37 2.52 -4.47
N ILE A 62 5.31 1.89 -3.94
CA ILE A 62 5.05 0.45 -3.98
C ILE A 62 3.66 0.25 -4.58
N PRO A 63 3.56 0.25 -5.92
CA PRO A 63 2.26 0.32 -6.60
C PRO A 63 1.43 -0.96 -6.48
N LEU A 64 2.04 -2.12 -6.30
CA LEU A 64 1.33 -3.38 -6.20
C LEU A 64 1.96 -4.26 -5.11
N LEU A 65 1.35 -4.28 -3.93
CA LEU A 65 1.85 -5.07 -2.80
C LEU A 65 1.35 -6.52 -2.85
N ASN A 66 0.17 -6.78 -3.41
CA ASN A 66 -0.46 -8.10 -3.50
C ASN A 66 -0.61 -8.55 -4.96
N PRO A 67 0.47 -8.97 -5.61
CA PRO A 67 0.41 -9.41 -7.02
C PRO A 67 -0.45 -10.67 -7.19
N ASP A 68 -0.43 -11.60 -6.23
CA ASP A 68 -1.25 -12.81 -6.28
C ASP A 68 -2.74 -12.49 -6.28
N GLY A 69 -3.17 -11.58 -5.41
CA GLY A 69 -4.56 -11.15 -5.36
C GLY A 69 -5.00 -10.43 -6.64
N TYR A 70 -4.11 -9.65 -7.23
CA TYR A 70 -4.36 -9.02 -8.52
C TYR A 70 -4.55 -10.04 -9.65
N GLU A 71 -3.69 -11.06 -9.71
CA GLU A 71 -3.79 -12.16 -10.68
C GLU A 71 -5.06 -13.01 -10.48
N ILE A 72 -5.47 -13.27 -9.22
CA ILE A 72 -6.71 -13.96 -8.91
C ILE A 72 -7.93 -13.18 -9.42
N TYR A 73 -7.93 -11.87 -9.26
CA TYR A 73 -9.02 -11.05 -9.78
C TYR A 73 -9.15 -11.14 -11.30
N GLU A 74 -8.04 -11.19 -12.02
CA GLU A 74 -8.01 -11.22 -13.50
C GLU A 74 -8.28 -12.61 -14.07
N LYS A 75 -7.70 -13.64 -13.47
CA LYS A 75 -7.61 -15.00 -14.03
C LYS A 75 -8.34 -16.04 -13.20
N ASP A 76 -9.13 -15.60 -12.20
CA ASP A 76 -9.74 -16.49 -11.21
C ASP A 76 -8.67 -17.25 -10.37
N PHE A 77 -9.11 -18.11 -9.47
CA PHE A 77 -8.26 -18.95 -8.62
C PHE A 77 -7.34 -19.89 -9.42
N PHE A 78 -7.54 -20.01 -10.73
CA PHE A 78 -6.63 -20.72 -11.62
C PHE A 78 -5.21 -20.09 -11.66
N ALA A 79 -5.08 -18.80 -11.31
CA ALA A 79 -3.79 -18.13 -11.18
C ALA A 79 -2.91 -18.75 -10.09
N ILE A 80 -3.52 -19.41 -9.10
CA ILE A 80 -2.80 -20.01 -7.98
C ILE A 80 -2.12 -21.31 -8.44
N ARG A 81 -0.79 -21.32 -8.39
CA ARG A 81 0.02 -22.47 -8.83
C ARG A 81 -0.15 -23.68 -7.92
N ASN A 82 -0.21 -23.46 -6.61
CA ASN A 82 -0.37 -24.56 -5.66
C ASN A 82 -1.80 -25.10 -5.69
N PRO A 83 -2.02 -26.38 -6.06
CA PRO A 83 -3.34 -26.96 -6.22
C PRO A 83 -4.12 -27.05 -4.91
N VAL A 84 -3.43 -27.24 -3.78
CA VAL A 84 -4.04 -27.33 -2.46
C VAL A 84 -4.64 -25.97 -2.08
N TYR A 85 -3.88 -24.88 -2.17
CA TYR A 85 -4.40 -23.55 -1.89
C TYR A 85 -5.51 -23.15 -2.85
N ARG A 86 -5.36 -23.47 -4.12
CA ARG A 86 -6.41 -23.25 -5.13
C ARG A 86 -7.72 -23.90 -4.75
N GLN A 87 -7.68 -25.18 -4.37
CA GLN A 87 -8.87 -25.91 -3.97
C GLN A 87 -9.48 -25.34 -2.67
N MET A 88 -8.65 -25.08 -1.66
CA MET A 88 -9.10 -24.48 -0.38
C MET A 88 -9.81 -23.14 -0.60
N LEU A 89 -9.30 -22.29 -1.46
CA LEU A 89 -9.89 -20.97 -1.72
C LEU A 89 -11.19 -21.07 -2.51
N ARG A 90 -11.26 -21.99 -3.48
CA ARG A 90 -12.52 -22.25 -4.21
C ARG A 90 -13.63 -22.80 -3.34
N MET A 91 -13.30 -23.58 -2.31
CA MET A 91 -14.28 -24.09 -1.33
C MET A 91 -14.87 -22.98 -0.46
N GLN A 92 -14.30 -21.79 -0.42
CA GLN A 92 -14.86 -20.65 0.32
C GLN A 92 -16.04 -20.01 -0.39
N GLU A 93 -16.32 -20.38 -1.63
CA GLU A 93 -17.42 -19.86 -2.47
C GLU A 93 -17.43 -18.33 -2.62
N ILE A 94 -16.29 -17.68 -2.35
CA ILE A 94 -16.13 -16.24 -2.54
C ILE A 94 -15.81 -15.98 -4.02
N PRO A 95 -16.56 -15.13 -4.72
CA PRO A 95 -16.22 -14.76 -6.08
C PRO A 95 -14.80 -14.15 -6.15
N CYS A 96 -14.02 -14.52 -7.16
CA CYS A 96 -12.64 -14.04 -7.31
C CYS A 96 -12.54 -12.51 -7.30
N LYS A 97 -13.56 -11.82 -7.83
CA LYS A 97 -13.64 -10.35 -7.84
C LYS A 97 -13.96 -9.72 -6.48
N GLU A 98 -14.39 -10.50 -5.53
CA GLU A 98 -14.63 -10.07 -4.14
C GLU A 98 -13.51 -10.54 -3.18
N PHE A 99 -12.61 -11.34 -3.68
CA PHE A 99 -11.53 -11.92 -2.90
C PHE A 99 -10.48 -10.87 -2.54
N ASN A 100 -10.13 -10.79 -1.24
CA ASN A 100 -9.23 -9.75 -0.71
C ASN A 100 -7.83 -10.27 -0.34
N GLY A 101 -7.65 -11.59 -0.34
CA GLY A 101 -6.43 -12.25 0.11
C GLY A 101 -5.33 -12.31 -0.95
N ASN A 102 -4.19 -12.87 -0.55
CA ASN A 102 -3.12 -13.31 -1.45
C ASN A 102 -3.35 -14.76 -1.92
N GLY A 103 -2.39 -15.36 -2.62
CA GLY A 103 -2.46 -16.74 -3.12
C GLY A 103 -2.59 -17.83 -2.04
N ARG A 104 -2.38 -17.48 -0.78
CA ARG A 104 -2.61 -18.37 0.39
C ARG A 104 -3.92 -18.07 1.13
N GLY A 105 -4.69 -17.10 0.67
CA GLY A 105 -5.94 -16.68 1.31
C GLY A 105 -5.77 -15.69 2.45
N ILE A 106 -4.58 -15.16 2.65
CA ILE A 106 -4.29 -14.25 3.76
C ILE A 106 -4.57 -12.81 3.33
N ILE A 107 -5.38 -12.11 4.13
CA ILE A 107 -5.66 -10.69 3.93
C ILE A 107 -4.48 -9.88 4.50
N LEU A 108 -3.66 -9.31 3.62
CA LEU A 108 -2.39 -8.68 3.99
C LEU A 108 -2.53 -7.54 5.01
N LYS A 109 -3.58 -6.73 4.94
CA LYS A 109 -3.83 -5.66 5.92
C LYS A 109 -3.95 -6.15 7.37
N ASN A 110 -4.32 -7.42 7.56
CA ASN A 110 -4.46 -8.05 8.87
C ASN A 110 -3.21 -8.87 9.25
N ASN A 111 -2.19 -8.89 8.42
CA ASN A 111 -1.00 -9.72 8.62
C ASN A 111 0.18 -8.96 9.23
N PHE A 112 0.10 -7.64 9.34
CA PHE A 112 1.17 -6.83 9.94
C PHE A 112 1.32 -7.09 11.44
N PRO A 113 2.56 -7.12 11.96
CA PRO A 113 2.84 -7.36 13.38
C PRO A 113 2.54 -6.09 14.21
N THR A 114 1.27 -5.81 14.44
CA THR A 114 0.81 -4.67 15.23
C THR A 114 0.03 -5.13 16.45
N GLN A 115 -0.08 -4.26 17.48
CA GLN A 115 -0.93 -4.53 18.65
C GLN A 115 -2.42 -4.73 18.31
N TYR A 116 -2.85 -4.29 17.12
CA TYR A 116 -4.21 -4.47 16.61
C TYR A 116 -4.38 -5.74 15.78
N TYR A 117 -3.35 -6.58 15.70
CA TYR A 117 -3.45 -7.86 15.02
C TYR A 117 -4.53 -8.71 15.68
N LYS A 118 -5.65 -8.89 15.00
CA LYS A 118 -6.72 -9.78 15.46
C LYS A 118 -6.53 -11.14 14.80
N ARG A 119 -6.44 -12.19 15.62
CA ARG A 119 -6.45 -13.60 15.17
C ARG A 119 -7.79 -13.97 14.52
N ARG A 120 -8.16 -13.33 13.44
CA ARG A 120 -9.38 -13.66 12.69
C ARG A 120 -9.13 -14.64 11.55
N GLN A 121 -7.88 -14.94 11.27
CA GLN A 121 -7.51 -15.88 10.21
C GLN A 121 -6.97 -17.15 10.86
N ILE A 122 -7.64 -18.25 10.59
CA ILE A 122 -7.22 -19.59 11.03
C ILE A 122 -5.85 -19.85 10.41
N HIS A 123 -4.83 -20.12 11.25
CA HIS A 123 -3.45 -20.45 10.87
C HIS A 123 -2.53 -19.32 10.38
N SER A 124 -2.87 -18.04 10.48
CA SER A 124 -1.90 -16.99 10.16
C SER A 124 -1.22 -16.45 11.41
N GLN A 125 0.11 -16.39 11.37
CA GLN A 125 0.91 -15.63 12.34
C GLN A 125 1.16 -14.22 11.80
N PRO A 126 1.39 -13.21 12.66
CA PRO A 126 1.81 -11.90 12.23
C PRO A 126 3.05 -11.98 11.33
N ALA A 127 3.06 -11.24 10.25
CA ALA A 127 4.13 -11.26 9.25
C ALA A 127 4.44 -12.66 8.69
N SER A 128 3.44 -13.52 8.52
CA SER A 128 3.63 -14.84 7.89
C SER A 128 3.92 -14.72 6.39
N GLU A 129 3.36 -13.69 5.73
CA GLU A 129 3.40 -13.52 4.29
C GLU A 129 4.66 -12.79 3.83
N ASN A 130 5.17 -13.18 2.67
CA ASN A 130 6.39 -12.59 2.10
C ASN A 130 6.20 -11.13 1.75
N GLU A 131 5.03 -10.75 1.26
CA GLU A 131 4.65 -9.37 0.95
C GLU A 131 4.71 -8.49 2.21
N THR A 132 4.19 -8.99 3.31
CA THR A 132 4.22 -8.30 4.61
C THR A 132 5.66 -8.17 5.12
N LYS A 133 6.45 -9.26 5.06
CA LYS A 133 7.87 -9.24 5.45
C LYS A 133 8.68 -8.25 4.61
N ALA A 134 8.45 -8.25 3.29
CA ALA A 134 9.13 -7.34 2.38
C ALA A 134 8.84 -5.87 2.73
N LEU A 135 7.56 -5.54 2.98
CA LEU A 135 7.18 -4.18 3.34
C LEU A 135 7.74 -3.76 4.71
N VAL A 136 7.69 -4.64 5.70
CA VAL A 136 8.29 -4.39 7.03
C VAL A 136 9.80 -4.13 6.90
N LYS A 137 10.51 -4.93 6.10
CA LYS A 137 11.93 -4.73 5.82
C LYS A 137 12.20 -3.37 5.17
N VAL A 138 11.41 -2.99 4.17
CA VAL A 138 11.53 -1.67 3.51
C VAL A 138 11.36 -0.53 4.51
N PHE A 139 10.41 -0.63 5.44
CA PHE A 139 10.22 0.38 6.49
C PHE A 139 11.37 0.43 7.48
N GLN A 140 11.97 -0.71 7.81
CA GLN A 140 13.14 -0.78 8.71
C GLN A 140 14.40 -0.18 8.08
N GLU A 141 14.60 -0.42 6.78
CA GLU A 141 15.77 0.07 6.04
C GLU A 141 15.64 1.57 5.65
N ASN A 142 14.42 2.08 5.59
CA ASN A 142 14.14 3.46 5.20
C ASN A 142 13.20 4.11 6.23
N PRO A 143 13.76 4.75 7.27
CA PRO A 143 12.91 5.43 8.26
C PRO A 143 12.00 6.44 7.59
N GLY A 144 10.69 6.22 7.71
CA GLY A 144 9.68 7.03 7.06
C GLY A 144 9.00 8.00 8.01
N ARG A 145 8.62 9.17 7.50
CA ARG A 145 7.81 10.17 8.22
C ARG A 145 6.33 10.01 7.98
N GLY A 146 5.97 9.39 6.85
CA GLY A 146 4.58 9.23 6.47
C GLY A 146 4.33 8.01 5.60
N LEU A 147 3.10 7.52 5.66
CA LEU A 147 2.59 6.43 4.83
C LEU A 147 1.25 6.85 4.23
N LEU A 148 1.18 6.84 2.92
CA LEU A 148 -0.04 6.99 2.13
C LEU A 148 -0.42 5.63 1.57
N SER A 149 -1.54 5.08 2.02
CA SER A 149 -2.08 3.82 1.51
C SER A 149 -3.28 4.10 0.64
N PHE A 150 -3.16 3.80 -0.64
CA PHE A 150 -4.22 3.95 -1.63
C PHE A 150 -4.99 2.64 -1.71
N GLY A 151 -6.27 2.67 -1.40
CA GLY A 151 -7.13 1.49 -1.37
C GLY A 151 -8.50 1.76 -1.95
N TYR A 152 -9.11 0.71 -2.48
CA TYR A 152 -10.49 0.74 -2.98
C TYR A 152 -11.44 0.31 -1.87
N SER A 153 -12.14 1.22 -1.25
CA SER A 153 -13.31 0.85 -0.44
C SER A 153 -14.32 1.96 -0.31
N GLU A 154 -13.90 3.18 -0.15
CA GLU A 154 -14.81 4.31 0.09
C GLU A 154 -14.15 5.61 -0.36
N ARG A 155 -14.95 6.58 -0.78
CA ARG A 155 -14.46 7.95 -1.09
C ARG A 155 -14.13 8.69 0.20
N ARG A 156 -13.15 8.18 0.96
CA ARG A 156 -12.75 8.71 2.27
C ARG A 156 -11.23 8.76 2.39
N ILE A 157 -10.74 9.80 3.03
CA ILE A 157 -9.38 9.87 3.54
C ILE A 157 -9.44 9.45 5.00
N LEU A 158 -8.83 8.30 5.31
CA LEU A 158 -8.74 7.80 6.68
C LEU A 158 -7.37 8.16 7.24
N TYR A 159 -7.35 8.71 8.44
CA TYR A 159 -6.12 8.94 9.19
C TYR A 159 -6.26 8.33 10.59
N PHE A 160 -5.16 7.83 11.10
CA PHE A 160 -5.15 7.24 12.44
C PHE A 160 -5.33 8.33 13.50
N ARG A 161 -6.17 8.05 14.50
CA ARG A 161 -6.28 8.90 15.67
C ARG A 161 -4.96 8.82 16.43
N GLN A 162 -4.25 9.92 16.45
CA GLN A 162 -2.98 10.02 17.15
C GLN A 162 -3.21 10.21 18.66
N PRO A 163 -2.27 9.79 19.53
CA PRO A 163 -2.33 10.08 20.95
C PRO A 163 -2.50 11.59 21.21
N GLN A 164 -3.20 11.96 22.27
CA GLN A 164 -3.53 13.37 22.58
C GLN A 164 -2.29 14.28 22.64
N SER A 165 -1.14 13.76 23.03
CA SER A 165 0.14 14.48 23.01
C SER A 165 0.59 14.96 21.63
N PHE A 166 0.17 14.26 20.58
CA PHE A 166 0.49 14.64 19.20
C PHE A 166 -0.52 15.64 18.60
N VAL A 167 -1.77 15.56 19.04
CA VAL A 167 -2.86 16.46 18.60
C VAL A 167 -2.64 17.89 19.11
N ALA A 168 -2.02 18.04 20.26
CA ALA A 168 -1.71 19.37 20.83
C ALA A 168 -0.74 20.17 19.94
N ASN A 169 0.18 19.51 19.23
CA ASN A 169 1.15 20.17 18.35
C ASN A 169 0.59 20.46 16.94
N GLN A 170 -0.53 19.87 16.54
CA GLN A 170 -1.15 20.13 15.23
C GLN A 170 -2.01 21.41 15.18
N LYS A 171 -2.33 22.00 16.33
CA LYS A 171 -3.07 23.29 16.37
C LYS A 171 -2.28 24.48 15.83
N SER A 172 -0.99 24.33 15.57
CA SER A 172 -0.14 25.38 15.01
C SER A 172 -0.10 25.42 13.47
N TYR A 173 -0.83 24.53 12.78
CA TYR A 173 -0.83 24.43 11.30
C TYR A 173 -2.23 24.63 10.69
N ARG A 174 -3.08 25.44 11.33
CA ARG A 174 -4.31 25.94 10.72
C ARG A 174 -4.18 27.40 10.37
#